data_a052f3abd020ca69ac02bc8c99fcefe1
#
_entry.id   a052f3abd020ca69ac02bc8c99fcefe1
#
_cell.length_a   1.000
_cell.length_b   1.000
_cell.length_c   1.000
_cell.angle_alpha   90.00
_cell.angle_beta   90.00
_cell.angle_gamma   90.00
#
_symmetry.space_group_name_H-M   'P 1'
#
loop_
_entity.id
_entity.type
_entity.pdbx_description
1 polymer ?
#
loop_
_entity_poly.entity_id
_entity_poly.type
_entity_poly.pdbx_seq_one_letter_code
_entity_poly.pdbx_strand_id
1 'polypeptide(L)'
;MAFGVFCRALASHSILHSTYSLSTLLQKSQSFTFIFTAPGSVSRFMSTAAVASQSFRTMQSLSTNEPVVSADWLHVNLQEPDLKVLDASWYMPDEQQNPVQEYQVAHVPGALLFDIDGISDQTTNLPHMLPSEEAFAAAVSALGIENKDSIVVYDGKGIFSAARVWWMFRVFGHDKIWVLDGGLPRWRALGFDVQSNSSNDAILKANAAYEAIEEVYKGHKVPITFQTKFQPHLLWMMEQVRKNVEEQTYQHVDARSKARFDGVAPEPRKGIRSGHITGSKCLPFPQVLDDSQMLLSADELKKKFDQEGISLDRPIMLSCGTGVTACIVVLGLHRLGKTDVPVYDGSWTEWVIVEDTPGV
;
A
#
# COMPACT_ATOMS: atom_id res chain seq x y z
N MET A 1 -33.91 40.32 -26.91
CA MET A 1 -33.50 41.72 -26.80
C MET A 1 -32.33 41.78 -25.84
N ALA A 2 -31.22 42.29 -26.42
CA ALA A 2 -30.03 42.96 -25.94
C ALA A 2 -29.11 42.14 -25.02
N PHE A 3 -28.00 41.64 -25.48
CA PHE A 3 -26.68 42.23 -25.81
C PHE A 3 -26.04 43.01 -24.66
N GLY A 4 -24.90 42.53 -24.19
CA GLY A 4 -23.96 43.25 -23.33
C GLY A 4 -22.60 42.55 -23.33
N VAL A 5 -21.80 42.85 -24.37
CA VAL A 5 -20.38 42.54 -24.52
C VAL A 5 -19.59 43.57 -23.73
N PHE A 6 -18.59 43.19 -22.93
CA PHE A 6 -17.47 44.07 -22.62
C PHE A 6 -16.12 43.37 -22.72
N CYS A 7 -15.26 44.03 -23.47
CA CYS A 7 -13.91 43.66 -23.90
C CYS A 7 -12.82 44.07 -22.90
N ARG A 8 -11.73 43.30 -22.89
CA ARG A 8 -10.30 43.65 -22.83
C ARG A 8 -9.74 44.56 -21.76
N ALA A 9 -8.71 44.09 -21.10
CA ALA A 9 -7.44 44.87 -20.98
C ALA A 9 -6.26 43.91 -20.82
N LEU A 10 -5.36 43.96 -21.79
CA LEU A 10 -3.99 43.44 -21.81
C LEU A 10 -3.10 44.38 -20.99
N ALA A 11 -2.22 43.86 -20.15
CA ALA A 11 -1.06 44.59 -19.67
C ALA A 11 0.16 43.69 -19.74
N SER A 12 0.98 43.95 -20.72
CA SER A 12 2.36 43.48 -20.92
C SER A 12 3.30 44.26 -19.97
N HIS A 13 4.17 43.54 -19.26
CA HIS A 13 5.41 44.12 -18.71
C HIS A 13 6.59 43.19 -18.91
N SER A 14 7.40 43.58 -19.79
CA SER A 14 8.87 43.69 -19.93
C SER A 14 9.78 42.68 -19.19
N ILE A 15 10.50 42.01 -20.00
CA ILE A 15 11.73 41.25 -19.81
C ILE A 15 12.87 42.15 -19.29
N LEU A 16 13.56 41.72 -18.24
CA LEU A 16 14.90 42.17 -17.92
C LEU A 16 15.86 41.00 -17.87
N HIS A 17 16.68 40.90 -18.90
CA HIS A 17 17.87 40.05 -18.97
C HIS A 17 18.93 40.60 -18.00
N SER A 18 19.46 39.76 -17.14
CA SER A 18 20.75 40.01 -16.50
C SER A 18 21.68 38.83 -16.83
N THR A 19 22.64 39.14 -17.69
CA THR A 19 23.79 38.31 -18.02
C THR A 19 24.85 38.47 -16.94
N TYR A 20 25.29 37.40 -16.30
CA TYR A 20 26.57 37.36 -15.60
C TYR A 20 27.51 36.35 -16.26
N SER A 21 28.69 36.93 -16.57
CA SER A 21 29.83 36.38 -17.26
C SER A 21 30.56 35.29 -16.44
N LEU A 22 30.95 34.20 -17.12
CA LEU A 22 31.95 33.24 -16.65
C LEU A 22 33.31 33.94 -16.50
N SER A 23 33.97 33.74 -15.37
CA SER A 23 35.41 33.87 -15.27
C SER A 23 36.05 32.62 -14.68
N THR A 24 36.84 32.03 -15.50
CA THR A 24 37.74 30.89 -15.33
C THR A 24 38.78 31.13 -14.22
N LEU A 25 38.98 30.16 -13.34
CA LEU A 25 40.17 30.04 -12.53
C LEU A 25 40.69 28.61 -12.60
N LEU A 26 41.69 28.44 -13.48
CA LEU A 26 42.62 27.31 -13.52
C LEU A 26 43.61 27.41 -12.35
N GLN A 27 43.59 26.44 -11.46
CA GLN A 27 44.70 26.26 -10.50
C GLN A 27 45.46 24.98 -10.83
N LYS A 28 46.75 25.21 -11.23
CA LYS A 28 47.76 24.21 -11.50
C LYS A 28 48.18 23.50 -10.20
N SER A 29 48.09 22.19 -10.15
CA SER A 29 48.84 21.39 -9.17
C SER A 29 50.17 20.96 -9.77
N GLN A 30 51.25 21.36 -9.15
CA GLN A 30 52.62 20.91 -9.47
C GLN A 30 52.90 19.61 -8.72
N SER A 31 53.28 18.60 -9.49
CA SER A 31 53.82 17.35 -8.97
C SER A 31 55.28 17.50 -8.64
N PHE A 32 55.68 17.26 -7.40
CA PHE A 32 57.09 17.10 -7.01
C PHE A 32 57.46 15.61 -7.01
N THR A 33 58.37 15.23 -7.89
CA THR A 33 58.99 13.90 -7.93
C THR A 33 60.27 13.94 -7.10
N PHE A 34 60.34 13.19 -6.02
CA PHE A 34 61.60 12.90 -5.34
C PHE A 34 62.16 11.54 -5.80
N ILE A 35 63.33 11.58 -6.42
CA ILE A 35 64.11 10.37 -6.75
C ILE A 35 65.04 10.08 -5.57
N PHE A 36 64.87 8.91 -4.93
CA PHE A 36 65.87 8.32 -4.04
C PHE A 36 66.35 7.03 -4.65
N THR A 37 67.63 6.99 -4.98
CA THR A 37 68.40 5.80 -5.37
C THR A 37 69.05 5.21 -4.13
N ALA A 38 68.91 3.93 -3.85
CA ALA A 38 69.85 3.08 -3.10
C ALA A 38 69.54 1.59 -3.28
N PRO A 39 70.50 0.69 -3.11
CA PRO A 39 70.52 -0.58 -3.83
C PRO A 39 70.15 -1.80 -2.97
N GLY A 40 69.57 -2.78 -3.67
CA GLY A 40 69.73 -4.21 -3.35
C GLY A 40 68.96 -4.82 -2.23
N SER A 41 67.83 -5.47 -2.55
CA SER A 41 67.54 -6.81 -2.01
C SER A 41 66.40 -7.46 -2.79
N VAL A 42 66.55 -8.74 -3.05
CA VAL A 42 65.59 -9.62 -3.73
C VAL A 42 64.38 -9.74 -2.87
N SER A 43 63.23 -9.29 -3.36
CA SER A 43 61.95 -9.51 -2.67
C SER A 43 60.92 -10.07 -3.64
N ARG A 44 60.37 -11.19 -3.21
CA ARG A 44 59.31 -11.96 -3.82
C ARG A 44 58.15 -11.08 -4.28
N PHE A 45 57.74 -11.25 -5.52
CA PHE A 45 56.44 -10.80 -6.01
C PHE A 45 55.31 -11.54 -5.23
N MET A 46 54.74 -10.89 -4.23
CA MET A 46 53.42 -11.25 -3.74
C MET A 46 52.41 -10.43 -4.55
N SER A 47 51.70 -11.12 -5.41
CA SER A 47 50.50 -10.61 -6.05
C SER A 47 49.44 -10.33 -4.96
N THR A 48 49.23 -9.08 -4.60
CA THR A 48 48.09 -8.67 -3.85
C THR A 48 46.89 -8.66 -4.79
N ALA A 49 46.25 -9.83 -4.92
CA ALA A 49 44.89 -9.88 -5.41
C ALA A 49 44.05 -9.06 -4.41
N ALA A 50 43.59 -7.90 -4.85
CA ALA A 50 42.53 -7.16 -4.16
C ALA A 50 41.29 -8.06 -4.18
N VAL A 51 41.05 -8.74 -3.08
CA VAL A 51 39.80 -9.39 -2.78
C VAL A 51 38.78 -8.25 -2.60
N ALA A 52 38.08 -7.92 -3.68
CA ALA A 52 36.86 -7.17 -3.58
C ALA A 52 35.89 -8.05 -2.76
N SER A 53 35.83 -7.81 -1.46
CA SER A 53 34.77 -8.33 -0.62
C SER A 53 33.46 -7.65 -1.07
N GLN A 54 32.77 -8.29 -2.00
CA GLN A 54 31.35 -8.07 -2.15
C GLN A 54 30.72 -8.54 -0.85
N SER A 55 30.50 -7.60 0.06
CA SER A 55 29.61 -7.83 1.19
C SER A 55 28.22 -8.05 0.59
N PHE A 56 27.81 -9.31 0.47
CA PHE A 56 26.40 -9.64 0.36
C PHE A 56 25.73 -9.07 1.61
N ARG A 57 25.08 -7.92 1.48
CA ARG A 57 24.16 -7.43 2.49
C ARG A 57 22.98 -8.38 2.47
N THR A 58 22.99 -9.35 3.37
CA THR A 58 21.81 -10.18 3.64
C THR A 58 20.71 -9.22 4.09
N MET A 59 19.58 -9.21 3.40
CA MET A 59 18.39 -8.49 3.90
C MET A 59 18.23 -8.83 5.37
N GLN A 60 18.14 -7.82 6.24
CA GLN A 60 17.83 -8.07 7.65
C GLN A 60 16.52 -8.83 7.67
N SER A 61 16.53 -10.02 8.26
CA SER A 61 15.35 -10.88 8.33
C SER A 61 14.23 -10.12 9.04
N LEU A 62 13.19 -9.78 8.31
CA LEU A 62 12.00 -9.19 8.88
C LEU A 62 11.30 -10.24 9.74
N SER A 63 10.84 -9.83 10.90
CA SER A 63 9.99 -10.68 11.75
C SER A 63 8.69 -10.96 11.01
N THR A 64 8.29 -12.23 10.93
CA THR A 64 7.01 -12.63 10.32
C THR A 64 5.79 -12.08 11.08
N ASN A 65 5.98 -11.66 12.33
CA ASN A 65 4.92 -11.09 13.18
C ASN A 65 4.79 -9.57 13.04
N GLU A 66 5.78 -8.89 12.43
CA GLU A 66 5.71 -7.44 12.23
C GLU A 66 5.15 -7.16 10.82
N PRO A 67 3.93 -6.60 10.70
CA PRO A 67 3.30 -6.42 9.40
C PRO A 67 3.73 -5.15 8.67
N VAL A 68 4.53 -4.29 9.32
CA VAL A 68 5.01 -3.04 8.73
C VAL A 68 6.53 -2.99 8.70
N VAL A 69 7.07 -2.17 7.80
CA VAL A 69 8.50 -1.84 7.73
C VAL A 69 8.69 -0.33 7.81
N SER A 70 9.77 0.12 8.43
CA SER A 70 10.10 1.54 8.47
C SER A 70 10.59 2.05 7.11
N ALA A 71 10.44 3.36 6.88
CA ALA A 71 10.97 4.00 5.69
C ALA A 71 12.51 3.92 5.61
N ASP A 72 13.20 3.98 6.75
CA ASP A 72 14.66 3.78 6.80
C ASP A 72 15.06 2.37 6.35
N TRP A 73 14.32 1.36 6.80
CA TRP A 73 14.58 -0.02 6.35
C TRP A 73 14.37 -0.15 4.84
N LEU A 74 13.25 0.37 4.32
CA LEU A 74 12.98 0.31 2.88
C LEU A 74 14.04 1.06 2.08
N HIS A 75 14.45 2.26 2.53
CA HIS A 75 15.48 3.05 1.85
C HIS A 75 16.81 2.29 1.70
N VAL A 76 17.24 1.59 2.75
CA VAL A 76 18.48 0.80 2.72
C VAL A 76 18.37 -0.42 1.79
N ASN A 77 17.19 -1.03 1.69
CA ASN A 77 16.98 -2.28 0.94
C ASN A 77 16.35 -2.06 -0.46
N LEU A 78 16.11 -0.81 -0.87
CA LEU A 78 15.36 -0.49 -2.09
C LEU A 78 15.96 -1.08 -3.38
N GLN A 79 17.25 -1.37 -3.40
CA GLN A 79 17.97 -1.91 -4.56
C GLN A 79 18.11 -3.44 -4.54
N GLU A 80 17.52 -4.12 -3.55
CA GLU A 80 17.56 -5.58 -3.50
C GLU A 80 16.72 -6.17 -4.66
N PRO A 81 17.27 -7.13 -5.43
CA PRO A 81 16.64 -7.59 -6.67
C PRO A 81 15.30 -8.29 -6.47
N ASP A 82 15.14 -8.97 -5.33
CA ASP A 82 13.93 -9.71 -4.97
C ASP A 82 13.01 -8.88 -4.04
N LEU A 83 13.18 -7.55 -3.98
CA LEU A 83 12.27 -6.63 -3.32
C LEU A 83 11.44 -5.88 -4.37
N LYS A 84 10.13 -5.95 -4.23
CA LYS A 84 9.16 -5.18 -5.03
C LYS A 84 8.46 -4.17 -4.14
N VAL A 85 8.33 -2.95 -4.64
CA VAL A 85 7.58 -1.89 -3.96
C VAL A 85 6.31 -1.62 -4.76
N LEU A 86 5.16 -1.56 -4.06
CA LEU A 86 3.86 -1.30 -4.68
C LEU A 86 3.28 -0.01 -4.13
N ASP A 87 2.91 0.90 -5.02
CA ASP A 87 2.04 2.02 -4.72
C ASP A 87 0.58 1.56 -4.89
N ALA A 88 -0.11 1.47 -3.79
CA ALA A 88 -1.52 1.07 -3.72
C ALA A 88 -2.42 2.27 -3.36
N SER A 89 -2.01 3.48 -3.69
CA SER A 89 -2.76 4.70 -3.40
C SER A 89 -4.16 4.64 -4.00
N TRP A 90 -5.14 4.91 -3.15
CA TRP A 90 -6.55 5.02 -3.54
C TRP A 90 -7.19 6.19 -2.78
N TYR A 91 -8.11 6.87 -3.42
CA TYR A 91 -8.76 8.06 -2.90
C TYR A 91 -10.27 7.93 -2.96
N MET A 92 -10.95 8.49 -1.96
CA MET A 92 -12.42 8.53 -1.97
C MET A 92 -12.92 9.39 -3.14
N PRO A 93 -14.08 9.07 -3.73
CA PRO A 93 -14.62 9.82 -4.89
C PRO A 93 -14.80 11.32 -4.65
N ASP A 94 -15.02 11.74 -3.40
CA ASP A 94 -15.17 13.14 -3.00
C ASP A 94 -13.85 13.89 -2.84
N GLU A 95 -12.72 13.20 -2.79
CA GLU A 95 -11.37 13.81 -2.70
C GLU A 95 -10.85 14.35 -4.04
N GLN A 96 -11.48 14.00 -5.15
CA GLN A 96 -11.13 14.46 -6.51
C GLN A 96 -9.65 14.23 -6.89
N GLN A 97 -9.02 13.21 -6.31
CA GLN A 97 -7.66 12.80 -6.63
C GLN A 97 -7.68 11.56 -7.54
N ASN A 98 -6.69 11.47 -8.44
CA ASN A 98 -6.54 10.33 -9.33
C ASN A 98 -5.24 9.58 -8.97
N PRO A 99 -5.31 8.29 -8.61
CA PRO A 99 -4.12 7.52 -8.17
C PRO A 99 -3.00 7.51 -9.20
N VAL A 100 -3.30 7.41 -10.49
CA VAL A 100 -2.30 7.42 -11.57
C VAL A 100 -1.61 8.78 -11.66
N GLN A 101 -2.37 9.88 -11.55
CA GLN A 101 -1.80 11.23 -11.59
C GLN A 101 -0.91 11.49 -10.37
N GLU A 102 -1.37 11.11 -9.16
CA GLU A 102 -0.58 11.26 -7.94
C GLU A 102 0.71 10.42 -8.00
N TYR A 103 0.63 9.18 -8.50
CA TYR A 103 1.80 8.35 -8.77
C TYR A 103 2.79 9.03 -9.73
N GLN A 104 2.31 9.67 -10.80
CA GLN A 104 3.15 10.40 -11.75
C GLN A 104 3.82 11.63 -11.15
N VAL A 105 3.17 12.25 -10.16
CA VAL A 105 3.73 13.42 -9.44
C VAL A 105 4.86 12.98 -8.51
N ALA A 106 4.65 11.95 -7.71
CA ALA A 106 5.67 11.48 -6.77
C ALA A 106 5.36 10.05 -6.28
N HIS A 107 6.33 9.14 -6.43
CA HIS A 107 6.27 7.78 -5.89
C HIS A 107 7.65 7.36 -5.35
N VAL A 108 7.70 6.30 -4.56
CA VAL A 108 8.96 5.68 -4.10
C VAL A 108 9.71 5.16 -5.32
N PRO A 109 11.03 5.43 -5.47
CA PRO A 109 11.77 5.03 -6.67
C PRO A 109 11.62 3.54 -7.01
N GLY A 110 11.25 3.26 -8.25
CA GLY A 110 11.06 1.90 -8.75
C GLY A 110 9.76 1.22 -8.34
N ALA A 111 8.86 1.89 -7.62
CA ALA A 111 7.56 1.33 -7.25
C ALA A 111 6.70 1.00 -8.49
N LEU A 112 5.96 -0.09 -8.42
CA LEU A 112 4.90 -0.45 -9.37
C LEU A 112 3.57 0.12 -8.87
N LEU A 113 2.67 0.46 -9.79
CA LEU A 113 1.31 0.90 -9.44
C LEU A 113 0.39 -0.33 -9.30
N PHE A 114 -0.28 -0.44 -8.15
CA PHE A 114 -1.27 -1.48 -7.88
C PHE A 114 -2.64 -0.82 -7.68
N ASP A 115 -3.48 -0.87 -8.71
CA ASP A 115 -4.82 -0.30 -8.67
C ASP A 115 -5.81 -1.28 -8.02
N ILE A 116 -6.33 -0.93 -6.83
CA ILE A 116 -7.28 -1.78 -6.09
C ILE A 116 -8.68 -1.82 -6.73
N ASP A 117 -9.05 -0.86 -7.56
CA ASP A 117 -10.30 -0.89 -8.32
C ASP A 117 -10.14 -1.77 -9.56
N GLY A 118 -9.02 -1.65 -10.26
CA GLY A 118 -8.71 -2.48 -11.42
C GLY A 118 -8.44 -3.94 -11.05
N ILE A 119 -7.77 -4.19 -9.91
CA ILE A 119 -7.46 -5.54 -9.41
C ILE A 119 -8.55 -5.98 -8.41
N SER A 120 -9.78 -6.08 -8.87
CA SER A 120 -10.96 -6.48 -8.10
C SER A 120 -11.87 -7.42 -8.91
N ASP A 121 -12.88 -7.99 -8.27
CA ASP A 121 -13.89 -8.81 -8.94
C ASP A 121 -14.74 -7.93 -9.87
N GLN A 122 -14.63 -8.16 -11.17
CA GLN A 122 -15.33 -7.43 -12.23
C GLN A 122 -16.73 -8.00 -12.51
N THR A 123 -17.15 -9.07 -11.82
CA THR A 123 -18.47 -9.70 -12.03
C THR A 123 -19.54 -9.12 -11.13
N THR A 124 -19.19 -8.27 -10.18
CA THR A 124 -20.08 -7.63 -9.22
C THR A 124 -20.03 -6.10 -9.31
N ASN A 125 -21.11 -5.43 -8.87
CA ASN A 125 -21.13 -3.98 -8.71
C ASN A 125 -20.67 -3.53 -7.30
N LEU A 126 -20.29 -4.45 -6.43
CA LEU A 126 -19.72 -4.13 -5.13
C LEU A 126 -18.28 -3.67 -5.32
N PRO A 127 -17.89 -2.53 -4.72
CA PRO A 127 -16.54 -1.99 -4.90
C PRO A 127 -15.50 -2.83 -4.15
N HIS A 128 -14.32 -2.97 -4.74
CA HIS A 128 -13.12 -3.55 -4.15
C HIS A 128 -13.23 -5.05 -3.77
N MET A 129 -14.25 -5.77 -4.25
CA MET A 129 -14.39 -7.18 -3.96
C MET A 129 -13.14 -7.96 -4.38
N LEU A 130 -12.76 -8.95 -3.57
CA LEU A 130 -11.61 -9.79 -3.85
C LEU A 130 -11.78 -10.51 -5.19
N PRO A 131 -10.82 -10.43 -6.12
CA PRO A 131 -10.89 -11.14 -7.38
C PRO A 131 -10.76 -12.65 -7.17
N SER A 132 -11.09 -13.45 -8.19
CA SER A 132 -10.80 -14.89 -8.17
C SER A 132 -9.28 -15.15 -8.05
N GLU A 133 -8.89 -16.34 -7.57
CA GLU A 133 -7.48 -16.74 -7.50
C GLU A 133 -6.76 -16.60 -8.85
N GLU A 134 -7.41 -17.05 -9.93
CA GLU A 134 -6.87 -16.97 -11.27
C GLU A 134 -6.69 -15.53 -11.74
N ALA A 135 -7.69 -14.67 -11.49
CA ALA A 135 -7.64 -13.24 -11.85
C ALA A 135 -6.54 -12.51 -11.06
N PHE A 136 -6.41 -12.76 -9.76
CA PHE A 136 -5.34 -12.20 -8.94
C PHE A 136 -3.96 -12.66 -9.42
N ALA A 137 -3.80 -13.98 -9.64
CA ALA A 137 -2.55 -14.55 -10.14
C ALA A 137 -2.14 -13.97 -11.49
N ALA A 138 -3.09 -13.76 -12.39
CA ALA A 138 -2.87 -13.14 -13.69
C ALA A 138 -2.39 -11.68 -13.56
N ALA A 139 -3.06 -10.87 -12.74
CA ALA A 139 -2.69 -9.48 -12.50
C ALA A 139 -1.29 -9.35 -11.89
N VAL A 140 -0.99 -10.13 -10.85
CA VAL A 140 0.32 -10.11 -10.17
C VAL A 140 1.43 -10.57 -11.11
N SER A 141 1.16 -11.57 -11.97
CA SER A 141 2.09 -12.01 -13.01
C SER A 141 2.38 -10.92 -14.03
N ALA A 142 1.34 -10.18 -14.48
CA ALA A 142 1.48 -9.07 -15.43
C ALA A 142 2.28 -7.89 -14.84
N LEU A 143 2.20 -7.67 -13.53
CA LEU A 143 3.05 -6.72 -12.82
C LEU A 143 4.53 -7.17 -12.75
N GLY A 144 4.83 -8.43 -13.09
CA GLY A 144 6.17 -8.99 -13.04
C GLY A 144 6.63 -9.35 -11.63
N ILE A 145 5.70 -9.73 -10.76
CA ILE A 145 5.96 -10.19 -9.40
C ILE A 145 6.00 -11.72 -9.39
N GLU A 146 6.98 -12.28 -8.71
CA GLU A 146 7.18 -13.73 -8.56
C GLU A 146 7.00 -14.17 -7.10
N ASN A 147 6.72 -15.45 -6.85
CA ASN A 147 6.53 -15.97 -5.48
C ASN A 147 7.77 -15.87 -4.58
N LYS A 148 8.96 -15.72 -5.16
CA LYS A 148 10.20 -15.49 -4.39
C LYS A 148 10.29 -14.09 -3.83
N ASP A 149 9.63 -13.10 -4.46
CA ASP A 149 9.78 -11.69 -4.15
C ASP A 149 9.24 -11.35 -2.75
N SER A 150 9.93 -10.46 -2.08
CA SER A 150 9.45 -9.74 -0.91
C SER A 150 8.75 -8.48 -1.39
N ILE A 151 7.63 -8.13 -0.78
CA ILE A 151 6.79 -7.01 -1.22
C ILE A 151 6.67 -5.99 -0.10
N VAL A 152 6.89 -4.72 -0.41
CA VAL A 152 6.51 -3.60 0.45
C VAL A 152 5.45 -2.79 -0.27
N VAL A 153 4.28 -2.67 0.34
CA VAL A 153 3.16 -1.89 -0.20
C VAL A 153 2.97 -0.62 0.60
N TYR A 154 2.71 0.49 -0.08
CA TYR A 154 2.44 1.78 0.55
C TYR A 154 1.29 2.51 -0.14
N ASP A 155 0.81 3.58 0.48
CA ASP A 155 -0.12 4.53 -0.16
C ASP A 155 0.23 5.99 0.16
N GLY A 156 -0.46 6.89 -0.50
CA GLY A 156 -0.25 8.33 -0.41
C GLY A 156 -0.80 9.00 0.87
N LYS A 157 -1.51 8.25 1.71
CA LYS A 157 -2.17 8.77 2.93
C LYS A 157 -1.48 8.33 4.23
N GLY A 158 -0.50 7.44 4.12
CA GLY A 158 0.20 6.84 5.27
C GLY A 158 -0.11 5.35 5.37
N ILE A 159 -1.12 4.95 6.14
CA ILE A 159 -1.69 3.59 6.10
C ILE A 159 -3.19 3.71 5.83
N PHE A 160 -3.60 3.43 4.61
CA PHE A 160 -5.01 3.47 4.20
C PHE A 160 -5.36 2.29 3.29
N SER A 161 -5.15 2.41 1.98
CA SER A 161 -5.42 1.35 1.01
C SER A 161 -4.31 0.28 0.92
N ALA A 162 -3.09 0.60 1.31
CA ALA A 162 -1.97 -0.34 1.35
C ALA A 162 -2.27 -1.57 2.23
N ALA A 163 -2.98 -1.39 3.35
CA ALA A 163 -3.38 -2.49 4.22
C ALA A 163 -4.32 -3.48 3.52
N ARG A 164 -5.19 -3.00 2.59
CA ARG A 164 -6.03 -3.86 1.75
C ARG A 164 -5.21 -4.75 0.84
N VAL A 165 -4.20 -4.19 0.16
CA VAL A 165 -3.33 -4.96 -0.75
C VAL A 165 -2.49 -5.97 0.04
N TRP A 166 -1.94 -5.58 1.19
CA TRP A 166 -1.29 -6.49 2.12
C TRP A 166 -2.19 -7.68 2.49
N TRP A 167 -3.45 -7.44 2.82
CA TRP A 167 -4.41 -8.50 3.13
C TRP A 167 -4.72 -9.38 1.91
N MET A 168 -4.90 -8.81 0.71
CA MET A 168 -5.16 -9.55 -0.53
C MET A 168 -4.06 -10.58 -0.80
N PHE A 169 -2.78 -10.17 -0.76
CA PHE A 169 -1.66 -11.10 -0.95
C PHE A 169 -1.68 -12.23 0.07
N ARG A 170 -1.98 -11.95 1.33
CA ARG A 170 -2.07 -12.97 2.38
C ARG A 170 -3.25 -13.93 2.16
N VAL A 171 -4.40 -13.43 1.74
CA VAL A 171 -5.55 -14.28 1.36
C VAL A 171 -5.17 -15.24 0.24
N PHE A 172 -4.30 -14.82 -0.67
CA PHE A 172 -3.79 -15.67 -1.75
C PHE A 172 -2.48 -16.40 -1.41
N GLY A 173 -2.10 -16.42 -0.12
CA GLY A 173 -1.03 -17.28 0.41
C GLY A 173 0.38 -16.74 0.21
N HIS A 174 0.54 -15.43 -0.04
CA HIS A 174 1.84 -14.79 -0.09
C HIS A 174 2.10 -13.95 1.16
N ASP A 175 2.88 -14.51 2.10
CA ASP A 175 3.14 -13.89 3.41
C ASP A 175 4.38 -12.97 3.44
N LYS A 176 5.18 -12.94 2.36
CA LYS A 176 6.33 -12.04 2.24
C LYS A 176 5.91 -10.64 1.81
N ILE A 177 4.98 -10.06 2.52
CA ILE A 177 4.46 -8.72 2.25
C ILE A 177 4.34 -7.90 3.53
N TRP A 178 4.74 -6.64 3.45
CA TRP A 178 4.70 -5.66 4.54
C TRP A 178 4.13 -4.34 4.06
N VAL A 179 3.55 -3.57 4.97
CA VAL A 179 3.12 -2.19 4.69
C VAL A 179 4.23 -1.23 5.10
N LEU A 180 4.51 -0.22 4.29
CA LEU A 180 5.41 0.88 4.63
C LEU A 180 4.75 1.75 5.71
N ASP A 181 5.33 1.75 6.90
CA ASP A 181 4.77 2.48 8.05
C ASP A 181 4.81 3.99 7.81
N GLY A 182 3.63 4.63 7.80
CA GLY A 182 3.46 6.03 7.46
C GLY A 182 3.50 6.35 5.96
N GLY A 183 3.63 5.35 5.08
CA GLY A 183 3.51 5.46 3.62
C GLY A 183 4.40 6.52 2.97
N LEU A 184 3.95 7.04 1.82
CA LEU A 184 4.65 8.09 1.07
C LEU A 184 4.84 9.40 1.88
N PRO A 185 3.88 9.85 2.71
CA PRO A 185 4.09 11.04 3.55
C PRO A 185 5.30 10.91 4.47
N ARG A 186 5.46 9.76 5.14
CA ARG A 186 6.61 9.49 6.03
C ARG A 186 7.92 9.39 5.25
N TRP A 187 7.92 8.71 4.09
CA TRP A 187 9.06 8.63 3.19
C TRP A 187 9.59 10.03 2.82
N ARG A 188 8.70 10.92 2.41
CA ARG A 188 9.03 12.30 2.05
C ARG A 188 9.48 13.14 3.25
N ALA A 189 8.85 12.97 4.41
CA ALA A 189 9.20 13.70 5.63
C ALA A 189 10.62 13.40 6.12
N LEU A 190 11.15 12.21 5.81
CA LEU A 190 12.54 11.83 6.09
C LEU A 190 13.53 12.35 5.03
N GLY A 191 13.05 13.02 3.99
CA GLY A 191 13.88 13.59 2.92
C GLY A 191 14.42 12.55 1.93
N PHE A 192 13.81 11.36 1.87
CA PHE A 192 14.19 10.36 0.87
C PHE A 192 13.70 10.76 -0.51
N ASP A 193 14.48 10.39 -1.53
CA ASP A 193 14.19 10.70 -2.92
C ASP A 193 12.84 10.11 -3.36
N VAL A 194 12.12 10.87 -4.16
CA VAL A 194 10.94 10.41 -4.88
C VAL A 194 11.21 10.45 -6.38
N GLN A 195 10.57 9.55 -7.10
CA GLN A 195 10.59 9.54 -8.55
C GLN A 195 9.31 10.22 -9.05
N SER A 196 9.46 11.06 -10.07
CA SER A 196 8.36 11.71 -10.80
C SER A 196 8.47 11.33 -12.28
N ASN A 197 7.38 11.47 -13.02
CA ASN A 197 7.30 11.06 -14.42
C ASN A 197 7.67 9.59 -14.57
N SER A 198 6.72 8.75 -14.25
CA SER A 198 6.86 7.30 -14.36
C SER A 198 7.57 6.93 -15.66
N SER A 199 8.55 6.04 -15.57
CA SER A 199 8.86 5.23 -16.74
C SER A 199 7.52 4.69 -17.25
N ASN A 200 7.23 4.79 -18.54
CA ASN A 200 6.01 4.21 -19.12
C ASN A 200 5.80 2.74 -18.71
N ASP A 201 6.86 2.07 -18.24
CA ASP A 201 6.87 0.67 -17.84
C ASP A 201 5.93 0.36 -16.65
N ALA A 202 5.92 1.13 -15.58
CA ALA A 202 5.07 0.85 -14.41
C ALA A 202 3.58 1.03 -14.73
N ILE A 203 3.23 2.06 -15.53
CA ILE A 203 1.86 2.27 -15.99
C ILE A 203 1.46 1.21 -17.01
N LEU A 204 2.37 0.82 -17.92
CA LEU A 204 2.11 -0.26 -18.87
C LEU A 204 1.85 -1.59 -18.14
N LYS A 205 2.60 -1.89 -17.10
CA LYS A 205 2.38 -3.09 -16.26
C LYS A 205 1.05 -3.02 -15.50
N ALA A 206 0.67 -1.86 -14.96
CA ALA A 206 -0.63 -1.69 -14.31
C ALA A 206 -1.78 -1.90 -15.30
N ASN A 207 -1.68 -1.36 -16.52
CA ASN A 207 -2.65 -1.60 -17.59
C ASN A 207 -2.69 -3.07 -18.00
N ALA A 208 -1.53 -3.73 -18.13
CA ALA A 208 -1.46 -5.16 -18.44
C ALA A 208 -2.08 -6.03 -17.35
N ALA A 209 -1.95 -5.63 -16.07
CA ALA A 209 -2.61 -6.32 -14.95
C ALA A 209 -4.14 -6.20 -15.03
N TYR A 210 -4.64 -5.02 -15.38
CA TYR A 210 -6.07 -4.79 -15.61
C TYR A 210 -6.59 -5.64 -16.79
N GLU A 211 -5.90 -5.59 -17.94
CA GLU A 211 -6.25 -6.40 -19.12
C GLU A 211 -6.23 -7.90 -18.81
N ALA A 212 -5.26 -8.37 -18.03
CA ALA A 212 -5.17 -9.78 -17.64
C ALA A 212 -6.39 -10.23 -16.81
N ILE A 213 -6.86 -9.40 -15.90
CA ILE A 213 -8.09 -9.67 -15.13
C ILE A 213 -9.31 -9.75 -16.04
N GLU A 214 -9.49 -8.77 -16.92
CA GLU A 214 -10.60 -8.78 -17.86
C GLU A 214 -10.62 -10.04 -18.73
N GLU A 215 -9.46 -10.44 -19.24
CA GLU A 215 -9.35 -11.64 -20.09
C GLU A 215 -9.70 -12.92 -19.30
N VAL A 216 -9.28 -13.03 -18.04
CA VAL A 216 -9.68 -14.16 -17.16
C VAL A 216 -11.20 -14.19 -16.98
N TYR A 217 -11.85 -13.06 -16.68
CA TYR A 217 -13.31 -13.02 -16.48
C TYR A 217 -14.10 -13.24 -17.80
N LYS A 218 -13.49 -13.01 -18.98
CA LYS A 218 -14.03 -13.41 -20.27
C LYS A 218 -13.83 -14.92 -20.58
N GLY A 219 -13.11 -15.64 -19.69
CA GLY A 219 -12.80 -17.08 -19.87
C GLY A 219 -11.61 -17.35 -20.78
N HIS A 220 -10.79 -16.34 -21.05
CA HIS A 220 -9.60 -16.48 -21.86
C HIS A 220 -8.40 -16.90 -21.01
N LYS A 221 -7.50 -17.69 -21.60
CA LYS A 221 -6.24 -18.07 -20.94
C LYS A 221 -5.22 -16.96 -21.08
N VAL A 222 -4.61 -16.59 -19.95
CA VAL A 222 -3.52 -15.62 -19.87
C VAL A 222 -2.26 -16.28 -19.29
N PRO A 223 -1.06 -15.75 -19.55
CA PRO A 223 0.17 -16.23 -18.89
C PRO A 223 0.12 -15.97 -17.40
N ILE A 224 0.30 -17.02 -16.58
CA ILE A 224 0.34 -16.92 -15.11
C ILE A 224 1.65 -17.55 -14.64
N THR A 225 2.47 -16.76 -13.95
CA THR A 225 3.73 -17.19 -13.32
C THR A 225 3.64 -17.17 -11.80
N PHE A 226 2.80 -16.29 -11.24
CA PHE A 226 2.56 -16.20 -9.80
C PHE A 226 1.59 -17.30 -9.36
N GLN A 227 1.99 -18.07 -8.34
CA GLN A 227 1.16 -19.16 -7.79
C GLN A 227 0.44 -18.69 -6.53
N THR A 228 -0.85 -18.94 -6.47
CA THR A 228 -1.70 -18.64 -5.31
C THR A 228 -1.94 -19.89 -4.46
N LYS A 229 -2.23 -19.68 -3.18
CA LYS A 229 -2.73 -20.68 -2.25
C LYS A 229 -3.80 -20.03 -1.39
N PHE A 230 -5.04 -20.09 -1.81
CA PHE A 230 -6.17 -19.44 -1.15
C PHE A 230 -6.27 -19.82 0.34
N GLN A 231 -6.47 -18.79 1.19
CA GLN A 231 -6.60 -18.89 2.65
C GLN A 231 -8.05 -18.53 3.06
N PRO A 232 -9.00 -19.45 2.97
CA PRO A 232 -10.43 -19.14 3.15
C PRO A 232 -10.77 -18.65 4.57
N HIS A 233 -9.92 -18.95 5.54
CA HIS A 233 -10.11 -18.51 6.93
C HIS A 233 -9.90 -16.99 7.12
N LEU A 234 -9.26 -16.30 6.16
CA LEU A 234 -9.04 -14.85 6.19
C LEU A 234 -10.18 -14.06 5.50
N LEU A 235 -11.09 -14.74 4.83
CA LEU A 235 -12.18 -14.12 4.06
C LEU A 235 -13.53 -14.59 4.61
N TRP A 236 -14.41 -13.64 4.90
CA TRP A 236 -15.81 -13.91 5.20
C TRP A 236 -16.73 -13.30 4.15
N MET A 237 -17.75 -14.06 3.79
CA MET A 237 -18.87 -13.65 2.96
C MET A 237 -20.09 -13.40 3.85
N MET A 238 -21.16 -12.85 3.28
CA MET A 238 -22.38 -12.47 4.00
C MET A 238 -22.97 -13.61 4.84
N GLU A 239 -22.97 -14.85 4.35
CA GLU A 239 -23.55 -15.99 5.06
C GLU A 239 -22.87 -16.25 6.40
N GLN A 240 -21.52 -16.13 6.46
CA GLN A 240 -20.80 -16.28 7.73
C GLN A 240 -21.13 -15.17 8.70
N VAL A 241 -21.31 -13.94 8.19
CA VAL A 241 -21.69 -12.79 9.02
C VAL A 241 -23.09 -12.95 9.56
N ARG A 242 -24.08 -13.35 8.73
CA ARG A 242 -25.47 -13.65 9.16
C ARG A 242 -25.47 -14.70 10.26
N LYS A 243 -24.77 -15.79 10.06
CA LYS A 243 -24.64 -16.85 11.05
C LYS A 243 -24.02 -16.33 12.35
N ASN A 244 -23.01 -15.47 12.25
CA ASN A 244 -22.37 -14.90 13.44
C ASN A 244 -23.24 -13.89 14.19
N VAL A 245 -24.18 -13.21 13.52
CA VAL A 245 -25.18 -12.35 14.19
C VAL A 245 -26.04 -13.17 15.15
N GLU A 246 -26.38 -14.40 14.77
CA GLU A 246 -27.18 -15.32 15.61
C GLU A 246 -26.32 -15.99 16.70
N GLU A 247 -25.16 -16.55 16.32
CA GLU A 247 -24.33 -17.38 17.19
C GLU A 247 -23.36 -16.56 18.06
N GLN A 248 -22.92 -15.38 17.63
CA GLN A 248 -21.97 -14.50 18.30
C GLN A 248 -20.66 -15.21 18.74
N THR A 249 -20.20 -16.15 17.93
CA THR A 249 -18.96 -16.90 18.17
C THR A 249 -17.72 -16.02 17.98
N TYR A 250 -17.78 -15.08 17.01
CA TYR A 250 -16.75 -14.06 16.77
C TYR A 250 -17.24 -12.70 17.26
N GLN A 251 -16.33 -11.92 17.81
CA GLN A 251 -16.56 -10.50 18.01
C GLN A 251 -16.48 -9.80 16.66
N HIS A 252 -17.57 -9.22 16.20
CA HIS A 252 -17.60 -8.42 15.00
C HIS A 252 -17.14 -7.00 15.31
N VAL A 253 -16.10 -6.51 14.63
CA VAL A 253 -15.55 -5.17 14.79
C VAL A 253 -15.70 -4.40 13.49
N ASP A 254 -16.35 -3.25 13.54
CA ASP A 254 -16.55 -2.33 12.41
C ASP A 254 -15.53 -1.18 12.48
N ALA A 255 -14.74 -1.02 11.42
CA ALA A 255 -13.65 -0.05 11.35
C ALA A 255 -14.06 1.34 10.82
N ARG A 256 -15.37 1.57 10.55
CA ARG A 256 -15.87 2.89 10.12
C ARG A 256 -15.86 3.90 11.26
N SER A 257 -16.06 5.18 10.92
CA SER A 257 -16.23 6.22 11.94
C SER A 257 -17.45 5.93 12.83
N LYS A 258 -17.32 6.29 14.10
CA LYS A 258 -18.41 6.11 15.09
C LYS A 258 -19.72 6.76 14.64
N ALA A 259 -19.64 7.93 14.02
CA ALA A 259 -20.82 8.65 13.55
C ALA A 259 -21.57 7.90 12.41
N ARG A 260 -20.86 7.24 11.51
CA ARG A 260 -21.45 6.38 10.47
C ARG A 260 -22.02 5.09 11.07
N PHE A 261 -21.31 4.49 12.00
CA PHE A 261 -21.74 3.31 12.75
C PHE A 261 -23.05 3.58 13.52
N ASP A 262 -23.16 4.73 14.22
CA ASP A 262 -24.35 5.11 14.99
C ASP A 262 -25.52 5.62 14.13
N GLY A 263 -25.35 5.71 12.82
CA GLY A 263 -26.40 6.18 11.93
C GLY A 263 -26.61 7.69 11.91
N VAL A 264 -25.71 8.48 12.51
CA VAL A 264 -25.85 9.95 12.63
C VAL A 264 -25.10 10.74 11.56
N ALA A 265 -24.19 10.10 10.83
CA ALA A 265 -23.51 10.69 9.67
C ALA A 265 -23.76 9.85 8.41
N PRO A 266 -23.89 10.47 7.22
CA PRO A 266 -24.15 9.74 5.98
C PRO A 266 -22.96 8.87 5.57
N GLU A 267 -23.25 7.82 4.79
CA GLU A 267 -22.23 7.06 4.09
C GLU A 267 -21.69 7.86 2.89
N PRO A 268 -20.39 7.72 2.55
CA PRO A 268 -19.81 8.42 1.40
C PRO A 268 -20.44 8.00 0.06
N ARG A 269 -20.95 6.78 -0.03
CA ARG A 269 -21.59 6.27 -1.24
C ARG A 269 -23.09 6.57 -1.22
N LYS A 270 -23.54 7.17 -2.34
CA LYS A 270 -24.95 7.52 -2.53
C LYS A 270 -25.83 6.26 -2.49
N GLY A 271 -26.95 6.33 -1.79
CA GLY A 271 -27.93 5.24 -1.70
C GLY A 271 -27.63 4.20 -0.60
N ILE A 272 -26.50 4.31 0.07
CA ILE A 272 -26.17 3.47 1.23
C ILE A 272 -26.60 4.20 2.50
N ARG A 273 -27.46 3.57 3.32
CA ARG A 273 -27.81 4.10 4.66
C ARG A 273 -26.67 3.91 5.63
N SER A 274 -26.57 4.75 6.64
CA SER A 274 -25.71 4.55 7.80
C SER A 274 -26.36 3.62 8.83
N GLY A 275 -25.59 3.22 9.85
CA GLY A 275 -25.97 2.23 10.84
C GLY A 275 -24.90 1.14 10.96
N HIS A 276 -25.22 0.01 11.60
CA HIS A 276 -24.27 -1.08 11.80
C HIS A 276 -24.94 -2.46 11.79
N ILE A 277 -24.12 -3.51 11.68
CA ILE A 277 -24.59 -4.90 11.78
C ILE A 277 -24.81 -5.24 13.25
N THR A 278 -25.98 -5.81 13.55
CA THR A 278 -26.38 -6.16 14.92
C THR A 278 -25.30 -6.97 15.65
N GLY A 279 -24.95 -6.54 16.87
CA GLY A 279 -23.93 -7.19 17.71
C GLY A 279 -22.49 -6.79 17.39
N SER A 280 -22.28 -5.93 16.38
CA SER A 280 -20.93 -5.40 16.09
C SER A 280 -20.49 -4.34 17.10
N LYS A 281 -19.18 -4.19 17.26
CA LYS A 281 -18.53 -3.14 18.04
C LYS A 281 -17.83 -2.17 17.08
N CYS A 282 -17.74 -0.90 17.45
CA CYS A 282 -17.08 0.10 16.63
C CYS A 282 -15.63 0.33 17.13
N LEU A 283 -14.66 0.15 16.24
CA LEU A 283 -13.28 0.62 16.45
C LEU A 283 -12.84 1.35 15.19
N PRO A 284 -13.03 2.67 15.11
CA PRO A 284 -12.63 3.45 13.94
C PRO A 284 -11.14 3.24 13.62
N PHE A 285 -10.83 2.91 12.35
CA PHE A 285 -9.46 2.59 11.94
C PHE A 285 -8.41 3.67 12.32
N PRO A 286 -8.71 5.00 12.37
CA PRO A 286 -7.71 5.96 12.78
C PRO A 286 -7.26 5.78 14.24
N GLN A 287 -8.02 5.06 15.06
CA GLN A 287 -7.64 4.82 16.47
C GLN A 287 -6.51 3.78 16.63
N VAL A 288 -6.16 3.05 15.59
CA VAL A 288 -5.00 2.13 15.59
C VAL A 288 -3.76 2.75 14.95
N LEU A 289 -3.84 4.02 14.54
CA LEU A 289 -2.76 4.81 13.97
C LEU A 289 -2.42 6.01 14.87
N ASP A 290 -1.19 6.50 14.76
CA ASP A 290 -0.76 7.76 15.39
C ASP A 290 -1.05 8.97 14.47
N ASP A 291 -0.72 10.17 14.94
CA ASP A 291 -0.90 11.42 14.20
C ASP A 291 -0.08 11.48 12.90
N SER A 292 0.97 10.67 12.77
CA SER A 292 1.77 10.51 11.56
C SER A 292 1.29 9.40 10.64
N GLN A 293 0.11 8.84 10.91
CA GLN A 293 -0.50 7.73 10.20
C GLN A 293 0.36 6.45 10.20
N MET A 294 1.16 6.26 11.25
CA MET A 294 1.91 5.03 11.52
C MET A 294 1.14 4.13 12.48
N LEU A 295 1.37 2.84 12.38
CA LEU A 295 0.70 1.86 13.21
C LEU A 295 1.16 1.97 14.67
N LEU A 296 0.22 2.11 15.61
CA LEU A 296 0.50 2.18 17.05
C LEU A 296 1.32 0.98 17.54
N SER A 297 2.10 1.19 18.61
CA SER A 297 2.82 0.12 19.29
C SER A 297 1.90 -0.97 19.82
N ALA A 298 2.43 -2.17 20.04
CA ALA A 298 1.65 -3.30 20.55
C ALA A 298 0.92 -2.97 21.87
N ASP A 299 1.56 -2.22 22.76
CA ASP A 299 0.96 -1.85 24.06
C ASP A 299 -0.16 -0.82 23.92
N GLU A 300 -0.01 0.14 22.99
CA GLU A 300 -1.06 1.11 22.67
C GLU A 300 -2.26 0.44 22.00
N LEU A 301 -2.00 -0.46 21.04
CA LEU A 301 -3.05 -1.25 20.40
C LEU A 301 -3.84 -2.06 21.41
N LYS A 302 -3.19 -2.79 22.34
CA LYS A 302 -3.88 -3.53 23.42
C LYS A 302 -4.82 -2.63 24.21
N LYS A 303 -4.33 -1.45 24.63
CA LYS A 303 -5.16 -0.48 25.35
C LYS A 303 -6.37 -0.03 24.54
N LYS A 304 -6.21 0.17 23.21
CA LYS A 304 -7.33 0.57 22.34
C LYS A 304 -8.38 -0.52 22.24
N PHE A 305 -7.99 -1.77 22.02
CA PHE A 305 -8.92 -2.90 22.00
C PHE A 305 -9.65 -3.08 23.33
N ASP A 306 -8.94 -2.97 24.45
CA ASP A 306 -9.53 -3.06 25.78
C ASP A 306 -10.54 -1.93 26.07
N GLN A 307 -10.23 -0.69 25.65
CA GLN A 307 -11.11 0.47 25.82
C GLN A 307 -12.45 0.29 25.10
N GLU A 308 -12.44 -0.34 23.91
CA GLU A 308 -13.67 -0.64 23.13
C GLU A 308 -14.29 -1.99 23.53
N GLY A 309 -13.79 -2.61 24.62
CA GLY A 309 -14.31 -3.89 25.14
C GLY A 309 -14.10 -5.06 24.18
N ILE A 310 -13.09 -4.99 23.32
CA ILE A 310 -12.72 -6.05 22.36
C ILE A 310 -11.68 -6.95 23.02
N SER A 311 -12.07 -8.18 23.35
CA SER A 311 -11.17 -9.16 23.98
C SER A 311 -10.25 -9.79 22.93
N LEU A 312 -8.94 -9.73 23.18
CA LEU A 312 -7.95 -10.40 22.33
C LEU A 312 -7.92 -11.92 22.52
N ASP A 313 -8.57 -12.46 23.57
CA ASP A 313 -8.64 -13.91 23.81
C ASP A 313 -9.77 -14.60 23.03
N ARG A 314 -10.70 -13.82 22.47
CA ARG A 314 -11.81 -14.32 21.67
C ARG A 314 -11.51 -14.19 20.19
N PRO A 315 -12.13 -15.02 19.32
CA PRO A 315 -12.08 -14.80 17.87
C PRO A 315 -12.66 -13.43 17.49
N ILE A 316 -12.05 -12.79 16.50
CA ILE A 316 -12.44 -11.47 15.99
C ILE A 316 -12.61 -11.56 14.47
N MET A 317 -13.63 -10.91 13.94
CA MET A 317 -13.79 -10.65 12.50
C MET A 317 -14.01 -9.16 12.27
N LEU A 318 -13.62 -8.68 11.10
CA LEU A 318 -13.62 -7.26 10.77
C LEU A 318 -14.55 -6.95 9.58
N SER A 319 -15.16 -5.76 9.62
CA SER A 319 -15.81 -5.12 8.47
C SER A 319 -15.53 -3.61 8.47
N CYS A 320 -15.92 -2.96 7.37
CA CYS A 320 -15.96 -1.50 7.30
C CYS A 320 -17.05 -1.07 6.29
N GLY A 321 -16.78 -0.12 5.41
CA GLY A 321 -17.68 0.24 4.30
C GLY A 321 -17.63 -0.75 3.15
N THR A 322 -16.43 -1.15 2.73
CA THR A 322 -16.13 -1.93 1.51
C THR A 322 -14.89 -2.82 1.65
N GLY A 323 -14.57 -3.30 2.85
CA GLY A 323 -13.44 -4.21 3.09
C GLY A 323 -12.04 -3.58 3.04
N VAL A 324 -11.91 -2.26 2.81
CA VAL A 324 -10.60 -1.59 2.70
C VAL A 324 -10.04 -1.22 4.08
N THR A 325 -10.70 -0.34 4.82
CA THR A 325 -10.18 0.16 6.10
C THR A 325 -10.26 -0.86 7.25
N ALA A 326 -11.06 -1.91 7.12
CA ALA A 326 -11.03 -3.06 8.02
C ALA A 326 -9.63 -3.70 8.07
N CYS A 327 -8.93 -3.75 6.94
CA CYS A 327 -7.59 -4.32 6.84
C CYS A 327 -6.55 -3.54 7.68
N ILE A 328 -6.77 -2.25 7.95
CA ILE A 328 -5.89 -1.46 8.84
C ILE A 328 -5.98 -1.98 10.28
N VAL A 329 -7.20 -2.29 10.74
CA VAL A 329 -7.39 -2.87 12.08
C VAL A 329 -6.84 -4.30 12.13
N VAL A 330 -6.99 -5.09 11.03
CA VAL A 330 -6.34 -6.42 10.90
C VAL A 330 -4.82 -6.30 10.99
N LEU A 331 -4.22 -5.27 10.38
CA LEU A 331 -2.77 -5.01 10.47
C LEU A 331 -2.35 -4.83 11.95
N GLY A 332 -3.12 -4.04 12.72
CA GLY A 332 -2.89 -3.87 14.16
C GLY A 332 -3.03 -5.18 14.95
N LEU A 333 -4.05 -5.98 14.65
CA LEU A 333 -4.24 -7.30 15.26
C LEU A 333 -3.11 -8.27 14.92
N HIS A 334 -2.58 -8.21 13.69
CA HIS A 334 -1.44 -9.00 13.26
C HIS A 334 -0.18 -8.68 14.09
N ARG A 335 0.12 -7.40 14.36
CA ARG A 335 1.19 -6.97 15.27
C ARG A 335 1.04 -7.55 16.68
N LEU A 336 -0.20 -7.82 17.10
CA LEU A 336 -0.52 -8.46 18.38
C LEU A 336 -0.50 -9.99 18.32
N GLY A 337 -0.07 -10.58 17.19
CA GLY A 337 0.00 -12.03 16.99
C GLY A 337 -1.33 -12.68 16.62
N LYS A 338 -2.35 -11.89 16.28
CA LYS A 338 -3.63 -12.37 15.74
C LYS A 338 -3.58 -12.44 14.22
N THR A 339 -3.10 -13.55 13.69
CA THR A 339 -2.81 -13.70 12.25
C THR A 339 -4.00 -14.21 11.43
N ASP A 340 -5.02 -14.79 12.09
CA ASP A 340 -6.14 -15.53 11.49
C ASP A 340 -7.46 -14.73 11.60
N VAL A 341 -7.38 -13.42 11.36
CA VAL A 341 -8.53 -12.51 11.50
C VAL A 341 -9.21 -12.35 10.15
N PRO A 342 -10.45 -12.87 9.96
CA PRO A 342 -11.18 -12.69 8.73
C PRO A 342 -11.72 -11.28 8.54
N VAL A 343 -11.77 -10.85 7.28
CA VAL A 343 -12.47 -9.65 6.84
C VAL A 343 -13.73 -10.05 6.09
N TYR A 344 -14.85 -9.44 6.44
CA TYR A 344 -16.06 -9.48 5.63
C TYR A 344 -15.87 -8.55 4.42
N ASP A 345 -15.68 -9.14 3.25
CA ASP A 345 -15.25 -8.45 2.04
C ASP A 345 -16.28 -7.42 1.56
N GLY A 346 -17.53 -7.83 1.36
CA GLY A 346 -18.62 -6.93 0.94
C GLY A 346 -19.00 -5.87 1.98
N SER A 347 -18.71 -6.12 3.24
CA SER A 347 -18.82 -5.17 4.35
C SER A 347 -20.21 -4.51 4.45
N TRP A 348 -20.28 -3.29 4.98
CA TRP A 348 -21.54 -2.57 5.16
C TRP A 348 -22.28 -2.30 3.85
N THR A 349 -21.56 -2.07 2.76
CA THR A 349 -22.18 -1.78 1.45
C THR A 349 -22.99 -2.98 0.96
N GLU A 350 -22.44 -4.19 0.99
CA GLU A 350 -23.16 -5.41 0.64
C GLU A 350 -24.33 -5.66 1.60
N TRP A 351 -24.07 -5.50 2.91
CA TRP A 351 -25.09 -5.72 3.96
C TRP A 351 -26.34 -4.89 3.75
N VAL A 352 -26.19 -3.62 3.34
CA VAL A 352 -27.31 -2.70 3.11
C VAL A 352 -28.05 -2.97 1.80
N ILE A 353 -27.32 -3.36 0.74
CA ILE A 353 -27.90 -3.56 -0.59
C ILE A 353 -28.81 -4.79 -0.63
N VAL A 354 -28.50 -5.83 0.14
CA VAL A 354 -29.27 -7.07 0.16
C VAL A 354 -30.53 -6.87 1.01
N GLU A 355 -31.69 -6.97 0.38
CA GLU A 355 -33.01 -6.89 1.04
C GLU A 355 -33.12 -7.97 2.13
N ASP A 356 -33.85 -7.66 3.21
CA ASP A 356 -34.06 -8.52 4.39
C ASP A 356 -32.80 -8.75 5.27
N THR A 357 -31.76 -7.95 5.12
CA THR A 357 -30.57 -8.06 5.96
C THR A 357 -30.79 -7.37 7.31
N PRO A 358 -30.60 -8.04 8.47
CA PRO A 358 -30.69 -7.41 9.77
C PRO A 358 -29.62 -6.34 9.95
N GLY A 359 -30.02 -5.15 10.36
CA GLY A 359 -29.11 -4.04 10.64
C GLY A 359 -29.83 -2.91 11.36
N VAL A 360 -29.12 -2.04 12.03
CA VAL A 360 -29.66 -0.91 12.78
C VAL A 360 -29.40 0.40 12.06
#